data_297c27aa1d0008a373e6f7f8cc2fc39a
#
_entry.id   297c27aa1d0008a373e6f7f8cc2fc39a
#
_cell.length_a   1.000
_cell.length_b   1.000
_cell.length_c   1.000
_cell.angle_alpha   90.00
_cell.angle_beta   90.00
_cell.angle_gamma   90.00
#
_symmetry.space_group_name_H-M   'P 1'
#
loop_
_entity.id
_entity.type
_entity.pdbx_description
1 polymer ?
#
loop_
_entity_poly.entity_id
_entity_poly.type
_entity_poly.pdbx_seq_one_letter_code
_entity_poly.pdbx_strand_id
1 'polypeptide(L)'
;MKQESRTNINRVKKDISSPDSFTPPEELKRQLITTMQSIYDEEDIEAVERAYKVAYKAHEKQKRKSGEPYIIHPICVAIILAELELDKETIMAGLLHDVVEDTETTHEDIVRDFGEEVAQLVDGVTKLGQLSYSKDKIEVQAENLRKMFLAMAKDIRVILIKLADRLHNMRTMQFMRPEKQKEKSRETMDIYAPIAHRLGISKIKVELDDLALRYLKPDVYEDLERSLDSAKEEREAFIQEIVDEVKGHIDHAGIKAEIDGRVKHMFSIYKKMVNQHKTIDQIYDLFAVRIKVDTVKDCYAALGIIHEMYKPIPGRFKDYIAMPKPNMYQSLHTTLIGPEGHPFEIQIRTFEMHRVAEYGIAAHWKYKENNNTKGLNKEEEKLSWLREVLEWQRDMDDNKEFLSLLKTNLDLFAEQVYCFTPNGDVKNLANGSTPIDFAYSIHSAVGNKMVGARVNGRQVPFDYHLQNGDRVEIITSQNSKGPSRDWLGIVKSAQARSKINQWFKRQFKEENIVRGKELLEKYCKSKSIRLPELMKPEYIKKVELKYLSLIHISEPTRLLSI
;
A
#
# COMPACT_ATOMS: atom_id res chain seq x y z
N MET A 1 4.55 0.87 -36.59
CA MET A 1 5.35 1.29 -35.44
C MET A 1 4.55 1.13 -34.13
N LYS A 2 4.10 -0.07 -33.78
CA LYS A 2 3.33 -0.36 -32.53
C LYS A 2 3.68 -1.71 -31.88
N GLN A 3 4.79 -2.31 -32.28
CA GLN A 3 5.20 -3.64 -31.79
C GLN A 3 6.39 -3.63 -30.81
N GLU A 4 7.00 -2.46 -30.56
CA GLU A 4 8.24 -2.37 -29.76
C GLU A 4 8.04 -2.15 -28.26
N SER A 5 6.83 -1.77 -27.80
CA SER A 5 6.60 -1.52 -26.36
C SER A 5 6.38 -2.78 -25.51
N ARG A 6 6.17 -3.96 -26.12
CA ARG A 6 5.99 -5.24 -25.41
C ARG A 6 7.28 -5.93 -24.99
N THR A 7 8.43 -5.52 -25.55
CA THR A 7 9.71 -6.20 -25.37
C THR A 7 10.56 -5.69 -24.19
N ASN A 8 10.24 -4.50 -23.63
CA ASN A 8 11.14 -3.88 -22.63
C ASN A 8 10.97 -4.42 -21.20
N ILE A 9 9.80 -4.92 -20.81
CA ILE A 9 9.62 -5.50 -19.46
C ILE A 9 10.38 -6.82 -19.30
N ASN A 10 10.57 -7.57 -20.40
CA ASN A 10 11.35 -8.81 -20.40
C ASN A 10 12.86 -8.59 -20.60
N ARG A 11 13.31 -7.43 -21.07
CA ARG A 11 14.74 -7.14 -21.26
C ARG A 11 15.49 -6.88 -19.95
N VAL A 12 14.84 -6.28 -18.95
CA VAL A 12 15.44 -6.09 -17.61
C VAL A 12 15.58 -7.42 -16.84
N LYS A 13 14.85 -8.48 -17.24
CA LYS A 13 14.96 -9.83 -16.64
C LYS A 13 16.15 -10.64 -17.14
N LYS A 14 16.86 -10.22 -18.18
CA LYS A 14 17.77 -11.12 -18.90
C LYS A 14 19.26 -11.01 -18.59
N ASP A 15 19.77 -9.97 -17.90
CA ASP A 15 21.20 -9.74 -17.83
C ASP A 15 21.77 -9.39 -16.44
N ILE A 16 21.39 -10.11 -15.39
CA ILE A 16 22.13 -10.05 -14.13
C ILE A 16 22.66 -11.46 -13.80
N SER A 17 23.27 -12.13 -14.76
CA SER A 17 23.82 -13.47 -14.56
C SER A 17 25.34 -13.52 -14.33
N SER A 18 26.05 -12.40 -14.42
CA SER A 18 27.47 -12.32 -14.06
C SER A 18 27.82 -10.99 -13.39
N PRO A 19 28.82 -10.96 -12.47
CA PRO A 19 29.30 -9.72 -11.83
C PRO A 19 29.83 -8.66 -12.80
N ASP A 20 30.09 -9.03 -14.05
CA ASP A 20 30.71 -8.18 -15.07
C ASP A 20 29.73 -7.66 -16.14
N SER A 21 28.45 -7.94 -16.06
CA SER A 21 27.44 -7.53 -17.07
C SER A 21 26.34 -6.63 -16.51
N PHE A 22 26.70 -5.48 -15.96
CA PHE A 22 25.72 -4.44 -15.63
C PHE A 22 25.48 -3.49 -16.82
N THR A 23 24.26 -2.98 -16.93
CA THR A 23 23.94 -1.94 -17.93
C THR A 23 24.73 -0.67 -17.61
N PRO A 24 25.49 -0.09 -18.55
CA PRO A 24 26.26 1.12 -18.30
C PRO A 24 25.40 2.30 -17.86
N PRO A 25 25.87 3.17 -16.94
CA PRO A 25 25.12 4.34 -16.48
C PRO A 25 24.60 5.23 -17.61
N GLU A 26 25.35 5.41 -18.68
CA GLU A 26 24.93 6.22 -19.84
C GLU A 26 23.79 5.58 -20.63
N GLU A 27 23.68 4.27 -20.65
CA GLU A 27 22.55 3.58 -21.28
C GLU A 27 21.29 3.69 -20.42
N LEU A 28 21.42 3.55 -19.10
CA LEU A 28 20.31 3.78 -18.16
C LEU A 28 19.86 5.24 -18.19
N LYS A 29 20.79 6.20 -18.29
CA LYS A 29 20.44 7.61 -18.49
C LYS A 29 19.60 7.79 -19.77
N ARG A 30 20.02 7.21 -20.88
CA ARG A 30 19.25 7.25 -22.14
C ARG A 30 17.85 6.64 -21.97
N GLN A 31 17.75 5.52 -21.26
CA GLN A 31 16.47 4.90 -20.95
C GLN A 31 15.57 5.85 -20.13
N LEU A 32 16.11 6.50 -19.09
CA LEU A 32 15.37 7.49 -18.29
C LEU A 32 14.86 8.62 -19.18
N ILE A 33 15.72 9.23 -19.99
CA ILE A 33 15.34 10.32 -20.90
C ILE A 33 14.26 9.87 -21.90
N THR A 34 14.43 8.68 -22.50
CA THR A 34 13.44 8.13 -23.45
C THR A 34 12.09 7.89 -22.79
N THR A 35 12.09 7.41 -21.54
CA THR A 35 10.85 7.24 -20.77
C THR A 35 10.17 8.58 -20.51
N MET A 36 10.96 9.63 -20.23
CA MET A 36 10.45 10.98 -19.96
C MET A 36 9.96 11.70 -21.23
N GLN A 37 10.62 11.54 -22.38
CA GLN A 37 10.29 12.24 -23.63
C GLN A 37 8.83 12.07 -24.11
N SER A 38 8.18 11.00 -23.73
CA SER A 38 6.76 10.77 -24.09
C SER A 38 5.76 11.47 -23.18
N ILE A 39 6.21 12.07 -22.06
CA ILE A 39 5.35 12.47 -20.95
C ILE A 39 5.65 13.91 -20.48
N TYR A 40 6.94 14.32 -20.48
CA TYR A 40 7.43 15.56 -19.89
C TYR A 40 7.96 16.50 -20.98
N ASP A 41 8.00 17.80 -20.66
CA ASP A 41 8.59 18.79 -21.55
C ASP A 41 10.14 18.83 -21.47
N GLU A 42 10.77 19.61 -22.34
CA GLU A 42 12.23 19.70 -22.42
C GLU A 42 12.85 20.32 -21.15
N GLU A 43 12.16 21.27 -20.52
CA GLU A 43 12.64 21.93 -19.29
C GLU A 43 12.70 20.95 -18.11
N ASP A 44 11.69 20.09 -17.98
CA ASP A 44 11.63 19.04 -16.97
C ASP A 44 12.75 18.02 -17.16
N ILE A 45 12.99 17.61 -18.40
CA ILE A 45 14.06 16.67 -18.76
C ILE A 45 15.43 17.27 -18.43
N GLU A 46 15.67 18.53 -18.77
CA GLU A 46 16.92 19.22 -18.44
C GLU A 46 17.15 19.33 -16.92
N ALA A 47 16.09 19.57 -16.14
CA ALA A 47 16.18 19.60 -14.68
C ALA A 47 16.61 18.25 -14.11
N VAL A 48 16.03 17.15 -14.59
CA VAL A 48 16.39 15.78 -14.19
C VAL A 48 17.81 15.43 -14.65
N GLU A 49 18.26 15.88 -15.82
CA GLU A 49 19.65 15.70 -16.26
C GLU A 49 20.66 16.43 -15.36
N ARG A 50 20.30 17.62 -14.85
CA ARG A 50 21.15 18.33 -13.86
C ARG A 50 21.26 17.52 -12.57
N ALA A 51 20.14 16.98 -12.05
CA ALA A 51 20.14 16.14 -10.86
C ALA A 51 20.99 14.86 -11.08
N TYR A 52 20.88 14.22 -12.26
CA TYR A 52 21.74 13.08 -12.61
C TYR A 52 23.22 13.43 -12.55
N LYS A 53 23.64 14.58 -13.11
CA LYS A 53 25.06 15.00 -13.10
C LYS A 53 25.58 15.19 -11.67
N VAL A 54 24.78 15.75 -10.78
CA VAL A 54 25.14 15.92 -9.36
C VAL A 54 25.27 14.56 -8.67
N ALA A 55 24.26 13.68 -8.82
CA ALA A 55 24.28 12.35 -8.24
C ALA A 55 25.45 11.50 -8.77
N TYR A 56 25.73 11.58 -10.07
CA TYR A 56 26.86 10.87 -10.70
C TYR A 56 28.20 11.28 -10.10
N LYS A 57 28.44 12.60 -9.97
CA LYS A 57 29.67 13.15 -9.38
C LYS A 57 29.79 12.77 -7.89
N ALA A 58 28.69 12.85 -7.15
CA ALA A 58 28.67 12.55 -5.72
C ALA A 58 29.04 11.08 -5.44
N HIS A 59 28.57 10.15 -6.28
CA HIS A 59 28.79 8.71 -6.13
C HIS A 59 29.94 8.14 -6.99
N GLU A 60 30.76 8.98 -7.64
CA GLU A 60 31.78 8.57 -8.63
C GLU A 60 32.72 7.48 -8.10
N LYS A 61 33.10 7.56 -6.81
CA LYS A 61 34.07 6.62 -6.18
C LYS A 61 33.38 5.44 -5.48
N GLN A 62 32.07 5.39 -5.46
CA GLN A 62 31.32 4.39 -4.71
C GLN A 62 30.90 3.23 -5.61
N LYS A 63 30.91 2.01 -5.04
CA LYS A 63 30.44 0.78 -5.69
C LYS A 63 29.44 0.06 -4.79
N ARG A 64 28.48 -0.59 -5.40
CA ARG A 64 27.55 -1.49 -4.71
C ARG A 64 28.21 -2.83 -4.38
N LYS A 65 27.53 -3.66 -3.57
CA LYS A 65 28.00 -5.03 -3.24
C LYS A 65 28.07 -5.96 -4.45
N SER A 66 27.31 -5.67 -5.50
CA SER A 66 27.36 -6.30 -6.82
C SER A 66 28.63 -5.95 -7.61
N GLY A 67 29.42 -4.96 -7.17
CA GLY A 67 30.61 -4.46 -7.89
C GLY A 67 30.32 -3.33 -8.89
N GLU A 68 29.07 -3.07 -9.21
CA GLU A 68 28.63 -2.01 -10.12
C GLU A 68 28.82 -0.61 -9.53
N PRO A 69 28.97 0.45 -10.37
CA PRO A 69 28.95 1.84 -9.91
C PRO A 69 27.68 2.17 -9.14
N TYR A 70 27.80 2.89 -8.00
CA TYR A 70 26.68 3.17 -7.12
C TYR A 70 25.55 3.93 -7.82
N ILE A 71 25.89 4.83 -8.75
CA ILE A 71 24.93 5.66 -9.51
C ILE A 71 23.85 4.85 -10.26
N ILE A 72 24.12 3.56 -10.56
CA ILE A 72 23.13 2.68 -11.21
C ILE A 72 21.86 2.55 -10.36
N HIS A 73 22.01 2.55 -9.03
CA HIS A 73 20.85 2.47 -8.14
C HIS A 73 19.94 3.71 -8.23
N PRO A 74 20.41 4.95 -8.01
CA PRO A 74 19.57 6.14 -8.16
C PRO A 74 18.95 6.28 -9.55
N ILE A 75 19.66 5.94 -10.62
CA ILE A 75 19.09 6.00 -11.97
C ILE A 75 17.94 5.01 -12.12
N CYS A 76 18.09 3.76 -11.65
CA CYS A 76 17.03 2.76 -11.71
C CYS A 76 15.81 3.17 -10.87
N VAL A 77 16.03 3.80 -9.70
CA VAL A 77 14.95 4.38 -8.89
C VAL A 77 14.24 5.48 -9.68
N ALA A 78 14.96 6.39 -10.31
CA ALA A 78 14.39 7.45 -11.15
C ALA A 78 13.60 6.90 -12.35
N ILE A 79 14.10 5.84 -13.01
CA ILE A 79 13.36 5.16 -14.09
C ILE A 79 12.03 4.61 -13.58
N ILE A 80 12.02 3.94 -12.42
CA ILE A 80 10.78 3.41 -11.82
C ILE A 80 9.79 4.55 -11.53
N LEU A 81 10.26 5.69 -11.01
CA LEU A 81 9.42 6.85 -10.73
C LEU A 81 8.90 7.51 -12.02
N ALA A 82 9.73 7.63 -13.06
CA ALA A 82 9.32 8.12 -14.37
C ALA A 82 8.29 7.19 -15.05
N GLU A 83 8.45 5.87 -14.93
CA GLU A 83 7.47 4.89 -15.39
C GLU A 83 6.14 4.93 -14.63
N LEU A 84 6.11 5.50 -13.41
CA LEU A 84 4.90 5.80 -12.65
C LEU A 84 4.30 7.16 -13.02
N GLU A 85 4.88 7.88 -13.97
CA GLU A 85 4.45 9.19 -14.45
C GLU A 85 4.36 10.26 -13.33
N LEU A 86 5.30 10.24 -12.36
CA LEU A 86 5.37 11.20 -11.25
C LEU A 86 6.04 12.52 -11.70
N ASP A 87 5.84 13.60 -10.93
CA ASP A 87 6.44 14.91 -11.22
C ASP A 87 7.98 14.89 -11.25
N LYS A 88 8.59 15.89 -11.89
CA LYS A 88 10.05 16.03 -12.02
C LYS A 88 10.75 16.12 -10.67
N GLU A 89 10.13 16.79 -9.71
CA GLU A 89 10.66 16.95 -8.34
C GLU A 89 10.83 15.59 -7.67
N THR A 90 9.86 14.69 -7.83
CA THR A 90 9.92 13.32 -7.32
C THR A 90 11.02 12.51 -8.03
N ILE A 91 11.18 12.65 -9.34
CA ILE A 91 12.22 11.96 -10.11
C ILE A 91 13.61 12.48 -9.72
N MET A 92 13.77 13.80 -9.58
CA MET A 92 15.02 14.41 -9.10
C MET A 92 15.35 13.95 -7.67
N ALA A 93 14.35 13.94 -6.77
CA ALA A 93 14.55 13.43 -5.42
C ALA A 93 14.92 11.94 -5.41
N GLY A 94 14.39 11.13 -6.34
CA GLY A 94 14.79 9.74 -6.54
C GLY A 94 16.25 9.58 -6.99
N LEU A 95 16.78 10.50 -7.81
CA LEU A 95 18.21 10.53 -8.19
C LEU A 95 19.10 10.96 -7.02
N LEU A 96 18.61 11.82 -6.14
CA LEU A 96 19.40 12.48 -5.10
C LEU A 96 19.19 11.87 -3.70
N HIS A 97 18.33 10.84 -3.54
CA HIS A 97 17.87 10.35 -2.23
C HIS A 97 18.98 9.85 -1.30
N ASP A 98 20.06 9.27 -1.85
CA ASP A 98 21.21 8.78 -1.10
C ASP A 98 22.38 9.79 -1.05
N VAL A 99 22.30 10.89 -1.81
CA VAL A 99 23.42 11.84 -1.93
C VAL A 99 23.72 12.53 -0.60
N VAL A 100 22.71 12.92 0.16
CA VAL A 100 22.86 13.57 1.47
C VAL A 100 23.29 12.59 2.55
N GLU A 101 22.87 11.30 2.45
CA GLU A 101 23.20 10.27 3.46
C GLU A 101 24.63 9.73 3.27
N ASP A 102 25.03 9.48 2.01
CA ASP A 102 26.23 8.71 1.67
C ASP A 102 27.39 9.55 1.12
N THR A 103 27.24 10.88 1.02
CA THR A 103 28.28 11.78 0.49
C THR A 103 28.46 13.07 1.32
N GLU A 104 29.36 13.96 0.89
CA GLU A 104 29.61 15.25 1.56
C GLU A 104 28.57 16.34 1.20
N THR A 105 27.62 16.05 0.31
CA THR A 105 26.60 17.00 -0.12
C THR A 105 25.61 17.28 1.01
N THR A 106 25.37 18.55 1.29
CA THR A 106 24.48 18.97 2.38
C THR A 106 23.04 19.21 1.91
N HIS A 107 22.11 19.30 2.86
CA HIS A 107 20.73 19.69 2.56
C HIS A 107 20.66 21.08 1.90
N GLU A 108 21.48 22.03 2.37
CA GLU A 108 21.57 23.39 1.85
C GLU A 108 22.04 23.43 0.39
N ASP A 109 22.92 22.49 0.00
CA ASP A 109 23.35 22.36 -1.40
C ASP A 109 22.20 21.92 -2.29
N ILE A 110 21.38 20.96 -1.83
CA ILE A 110 20.19 20.51 -2.57
C ILE A 110 19.15 21.66 -2.69
N VAL A 111 18.93 22.41 -1.60
CA VAL A 111 18.02 23.58 -1.64
C VAL A 111 18.48 24.60 -2.67
N ARG A 112 19.79 24.94 -2.68
CA ARG A 112 20.36 25.92 -3.61
C ARG A 112 20.23 25.49 -5.08
N ASP A 113 20.49 24.22 -5.37
CA ASP A 113 20.64 23.71 -6.74
C ASP A 113 19.31 23.21 -7.33
N PHE A 114 18.36 22.74 -6.49
CA PHE A 114 17.11 22.08 -6.91
C PHE A 114 15.85 22.60 -6.22
N GLY A 115 16.00 23.51 -5.26
CA GLY A 115 14.88 24.11 -4.53
C GLY A 115 14.45 23.34 -3.29
N GLU A 116 13.63 24.03 -2.48
CA GLU A 116 13.16 23.54 -1.17
C GLU A 116 12.33 22.26 -1.27
N GLU A 117 11.52 22.11 -2.31
CA GLU A 117 10.62 20.97 -2.50
C GLU A 117 11.41 19.66 -2.69
N VAL A 118 12.40 19.65 -3.58
CA VAL A 118 13.26 18.48 -3.80
C VAL A 118 14.05 18.16 -2.54
N ALA A 119 14.59 19.17 -1.85
CA ALA A 119 15.34 18.99 -0.61
C ALA A 119 14.49 18.37 0.51
N GLN A 120 13.22 18.80 0.64
CA GLN A 120 12.28 18.22 1.62
C GLN A 120 11.94 16.75 1.31
N LEU A 121 11.78 16.40 0.03
CA LEU A 121 11.57 15.01 -0.37
C LEU A 121 12.79 14.14 -0.04
N VAL A 122 14.00 14.59 -0.39
CA VAL A 122 15.25 13.89 -0.07
C VAL A 122 15.38 13.71 1.45
N ASP A 123 15.20 14.77 2.23
CA ASP A 123 15.25 14.74 3.70
C ASP A 123 14.21 13.76 4.29
N GLY A 124 13.00 13.73 3.72
CA GLY A 124 11.96 12.79 4.09
C GLY A 124 12.39 11.33 3.90
N VAL A 125 13.03 11.01 2.78
CA VAL A 125 13.53 9.66 2.48
C VAL A 125 14.72 9.29 3.36
N THR A 126 15.69 10.19 3.54
CA THR A 126 16.90 10.01 4.37
C THR A 126 16.54 9.74 5.83
N LYS A 127 15.61 10.52 6.43
CA LYS A 127 15.12 10.30 7.81
C LYS A 127 14.50 8.93 8.02
N LEU A 128 13.98 8.31 6.97
CA LEU A 128 13.49 6.94 6.99
C LEU A 128 14.63 5.90 6.97
N GLY A 129 15.82 6.25 6.48
CA GLY A 129 17.01 5.40 6.43
C GLY A 129 17.75 5.31 7.78
N GLN A 130 17.86 6.43 8.52
CA GLN A 130 18.68 6.59 9.73
C GLN A 130 18.06 5.99 11.01
N LEU A 131 17.56 4.77 10.99
CA LEU A 131 16.82 4.24 12.11
C LEU A 131 17.69 3.46 13.09
N SER A 132 17.67 3.93 14.36
CA SER A 132 18.50 3.51 15.48
C SER A 132 18.49 2.00 15.75
N TYR A 133 19.67 1.44 16.00
CA TYR A 133 19.85 0.11 16.58
C TYR A 133 19.43 0.11 18.06
N SER A 134 18.21 -0.32 18.36
CA SER A 134 17.82 -0.71 19.70
C SER A 134 17.92 -2.23 19.85
N LYS A 135 18.14 -2.70 21.09
CA LYS A 135 18.24 -4.14 21.39
C LYS A 135 16.93 -4.90 21.18
N ASP A 136 15.79 -4.22 21.13
CA ASP A 136 14.48 -4.81 20.88
C ASP A 136 14.04 -4.54 19.42
N LYS A 137 14.06 -5.59 18.60
CA LYS A 137 13.69 -5.52 17.16
C LYS A 137 12.26 -5.01 16.93
N ILE A 138 11.33 -5.23 17.87
CA ILE A 138 9.93 -4.83 17.75
C ILE A 138 9.79 -3.32 17.96
N GLU A 139 10.48 -2.76 18.98
CA GLU A 139 10.46 -1.32 19.22
C GLU A 139 11.03 -0.53 18.05
N VAL A 140 12.16 -0.98 17.51
CA VAL A 140 12.78 -0.35 16.34
C VAL A 140 11.84 -0.39 15.14
N GLN A 141 11.23 -1.53 14.85
CA GLN A 141 10.32 -1.68 13.72
C GLN A 141 9.09 -0.77 13.87
N ALA A 142 8.52 -0.66 15.06
CA ALA A 142 7.38 0.20 15.33
C ALA A 142 7.73 1.68 15.17
N GLU A 143 8.89 2.11 15.72
CA GLU A 143 9.34 3.49 15.61
C GLU A 143 9.63 3.88 14.14
N ASN A 144 10.23 2.97 13.39
CA ASN A 144 10.49 3.14 11.96
C ASN A 144 9.20 3.38 11.18
N LEU A 145 8.20 2.54 11.43
CA LEU A 145 6.89 2.68 10.80
C LEU A 145 6.19 3.98 11.20
N ARG A 146 6.27 4.37 12.48
CA ARG A 146 5.73 5.65 12.95
C ARG A 146 6.33 6.83 12.19
N LYS A 147 7.67 6.88 12.06
CA LYS A 147 8.37 7.92 11.30
C LYS A 147 7.97 7.92 9.82
N MET A 148 7.85 6.73 9.24
CA MET A 148 7.41 6.58 7.84
C MET A 148 6.00 7.15 7.62
N PHE A 149 5.03 6.82 8.47
CA PHE A 149 3.68 7.38 8.35
C PHE A 149 3.63 8.89 8.57
N LEU A 150 4.47 9.43 9.48
CA LEU A 150 4.59 10.87 9.66
C LEU A 150 5.17 11.58 8.43
N ALA A 151 6.16 10.98 7.78
CA ALA A 151 6.71 11.50 6.54
C ALA A 151 5.67 11.45 5.41
N MET A 152 4.96 10.33 5.25
CA MET A 152 3.86 10.17 4.29
C MET A 152 2.74 11.20 4.49
N ALA A 153 2.45 11.57 5.73
CA ALA A 153 1.42 12.56 6.05
C ALA A 153 1.83 13.99 5.68
N LYS A 154 3.12 14.26 5.60
CA LYS A 154 3.64 15.54 5.11
C LYS A 154 3.63 15.58 3.59
N ASP A 155 4.18 14.56 2.96
CA ASP A 155 4.19 14.40 1.51
C ASP A 155 4.20 12.90 1.14
N ILE A 156 3.19 12.46 0.42
CA ILE A 156 3.03 11.07 0.00
C ILE A 156 4.14 10.63 -0.97
N ARG A 157 4.79 11.56 -1.69
CA ARG A 157 5.86 11.26 -2.63
C ARG A 157 7.06 10.61 -1.96
N VAL A 158 7.30 10.91 -0.69
CA VAL A 158 8.37 10.27 0.12
C VAL A 158 8.23 8.74 0.12
N ILE A 159 7.01 8.22 0.29
CA ILE A 159 6.82 6.76 0.25
C ILE A 159 6.89 6.20 -1.16
N LEU A 160 6.50 6.97 -2.20
CA LEU A 160 6.63 6.54 -3.58
C LEU A 160 8.10 6.34 -3.95
N ILE A 161 8.97 7.29 -3.58
CA ILE A 161 10.43 7.18 -3.73
C ILE A 161 10.94 5.95 -2.96
N LYS A 162 10.49 5.76 -1.70
CA LYS A 162 10.92 4.63 -0.87
C LYS A 162 10.45 3.27 -1.40
N LEU A 163 9.29 3.20 -2.05
CA LEU A 163 8.82 1.99 -2.73
C LEU A 163 9.65 1.68 -3.97
N ALA A 164 10.04 2.69 -4.75
CA ALA A 164 10.93 2.54 -5.90
C ALA A 164 12.35 2.11 -5.48
N ASP A 165 12.91 2.71 -4.42
CA ASP A 165 14.16 2.30 -3.78
C ASP A 165 14.08 0.83 -3.33
N ARG A 166 13.04 0.47 -2.58
CA ARG A 166 12.84 -0.92 -2.12
C ARG A 166 12.74 -1.89 -3.28
N LEU A 167 12.02 -1.54 -4.33
CA LEU A 167 11.88 -2.40 -5.51
C LEU A 167 13.22 -2.66 -6.18
N HIS A 168 14.02 -1.61 -6.42
CA HIS A 168 15.35 -1.80 -7.00
C HIS A 168 16.28 -2.60 -6.08
N ASN A 169 16.23 -2.36 -4.77
CA ASN A 169 16.99 -3.16 -3.79
C ASN A 169 16.56 -4.64 -3.80
N MET A 170 15.28 -4.94 -3.98
CA MET A 170 14.79 -6.32 -4.11
C MET A 170 15.23 -6.98 -5.42
N ARG A 171 15.30 -6.23 -6.54
CA ARG A 171 15.83 -6.72 -7.82
C ARG A 171 17.30 -7.13 -7.76
N THR A 172 18.08 -6.50 -6.88
CA THR A 172 19.52 -6.77 -6.69
C THR A 172 19.83 -7.59 -5.42
N MET A 173 18.83 -8.20 -4.80
CA MET A 173 18.96 -8.88 -3.51
C MET A 173 19.85 -10.13 -3.56
N GLN A 174 20.07 -10.72 -4.74
CA GLN A 174 20.92 -11.89 -4.95
C GLN A 174 22.38 -11.69 -4.48
N PHE A 175 22.87 -10.45 -4.46
CA PHE A 175 24.23 -10.11 -4.02
C PHE A 175 24.35 -9.93 -2.49
N MET A 176 23.26 -10.10 -1.76
CA MET A 176 23.23 -10.01 -0.29
C MET A 176 23.39 -11.38 0.36
N ARG A 177 23.85 -11.40 1.63
CA ARG A 177 23.92 -12.64 2.40
C ARG A 177 22.53 -13.23 2.62
N PRO A 178 22.36 -14.58 2.69
CA PRO A 178 21.05 -15.25 2.82
C PRO A 178 20.21 -14.76 4.01
N GLU A 179 20.83 -14.44 5.15
CA GLU A 179 20.12 -13.92 6.33
C GLU A 179 19.51 -12.56 6.04
N LYS A 180 20.25 -11.68 5.32
CA LYS A 180 19.76 -10.36 4.93
C LYS A 180 18.71 -10.45 3.82
N GLN A 181 18.85 -11.41 2.89
CA GLN A 181 17.80 -11.68 1.89
C GLN A 181 16.47 -12.00 2.56
N LYS A 182 16.45 -12.93 3.54
CA LYS A 182 15.25 -13.32 4.29
C LYS A 182 14.70 -12.17 5.13
N GLU A 183 15.58 -11.42 5.82
CA GLU A 183 15.17 -10.28 6.66
C GLU A 183 14.47 -9.20 5.80
N LYS A 184 15.12 -8.77 4.72
CA LYS A 184 14.60 -7.70 3.85
C LYS A 184 13.37 -8.14 3.06
N SER A 185 13.31 -9.40 2.63
CA SER A 185 12.12 -9.95 1.97
C SER A 185 10.92 -10.04 2.90
N ARG A 186 11.13 -10.38 4.19
CA ARG A 186 10.06 -10.35 5.20
C ARG A 186 9.56 -8.94 5.47
N GLU A 187 10.49 -7.99 5.63
CA GLU A 187 10.15 -6.57 5.78
C GLU A 187 9.35 -6.06 4.55
N THR A 188 9.76 -6.46 3.36
CA THR A 188 9.07 -6.10 2.11
C THR A 188 7.65 -6.66 2.08
N MET A 189 7.46 -7.93 2.42
CA MET A 189 6.15 -8.59 2.42
C MET A 189 5.22 -8.09 3.54
N ASP A 190 5.78 -7.79 4.72
CA ASP A 190 5.00 -7.38 5.89
C ASP A 190 4.62 -5.88 5.86
N ILE A 191 5.38 -5.04 5.13
CA ILE A 191 5.27 -3.58 5.21
C ILE A 191 5.11 -2.93 3.83
N TYR A 192 6.10 -3.07 2.95
CA TYR A 192 6.15 -2.28 1.69
C TYR A 192 5.12 -2.74 0.66
N ALA A 193 4.96 -4.04 0.46
CA ALA A 193 3.98 -4.58 -0.48
C ALA A 193 2.52 -4.27 -0.04
N PRO A 194 2.13 -4.38 1.25
CA PRO A 194 0.85 -3.90 1.74
C PRO A 194 0.62 -2.40 1.55
N ILE A 195 1.64 -1.56 1.77
CA ILE A 195 1.52 -0.11 1.53
C ILE A 195 1.32 0.17 0.03
N ALA A 196 2.12 -0.44 -0.85
CA ALA A 196 1.95 -0.31 -2.30
C ALA A 196 0.55 -0.76 -2.74
N HIS A 197 0.02 -1.84 -2.15
CA HIS A 197 -1.34 -2.29 -2.40
C HIS A 197 -2.40 -1.28 -1.93
N ARG A 198 -2.22 -0.70 -0.74
CA ARG A 198 -3.13 0.31 -0.19
C ARG A 198 -3.16 1.59 -1.03
N LEU A 199 -2.02 1.98 -1.57
CA LEU A 199 -1.88 3.10 -2.50
C LEU A 199 -2.35 2.75 -3.93
N GLY A 200 -2.74 1.49 -4.19
CA GLY A 200 -3.22 1.03 -5.49
C GLY A 200 -2.12 0.81 -6.53
N ILE A 201 -0.83 0.90 -6.17
CA ILE A 201 0.30 0.78 -7.10
C ILE A 201 0.58 -0.70 -7.37
N SER A 202 -0.29 -1.31 -8.20
CA SER A 202 -0.22 -2.75 -8.48
C SER A 202 1.09 -3.15 -9.16
N LYS A 203 1.64 -2.30 -10.02
CA LYS A 203 2.90 -2.55 -10.73
C LYS A 203 4.05 -2.84 -9.77
N ILE A 204 4.25 -1.99 -8.75
CA ILE A 204 5.28 -2.18 -7.73
C ILE A 204 4.93 -3.33 -6.78
N LYS A 205 3.68 -3.36 -6.29
CA LYS A 205 3.23 -4.34 -5.31
C LYS A 205 3.46 -5.78 -5.76
N VAL A 206 3.10 -6.07 -7.00
CA VAL A 206 3.18 -7.42 -7.55
C VAL A 206 4.62 -7.89 -7.66
N GLU A 207 5.51 -7.05 -8.15
CA GLU A 207 6.92 -7.39 -8.28
C GLU A 207 7.61 -7.54 -6.92
N LEU A 208 7.27 -6.68 -5.94
CA LEU A 208 7.74 -6.81 -4.56
C LEU A 208 7.32 -8.15 -3.94
N ASP A 209 6.07 -8.56 -4.14
CA ASP A 209 5.55 -9.84 -3.64
C ASP A 209 6.29 -11.04 -4.27
N ASP A 210 6.45 -11.04 -5.59
CA ASP A 210 7.10 -12.13 -6.32
C ASP A 210 8.58 -12.25 -5.93
N LEU A 211 9.30 -11.12 -5.85
CA LEU A 211 10.69 -11.09 -5.41
C LEU A 211 10.83 -11.52 -3.94
N ALA A 212 9.92 -11.07 -3.06
CA ALA A 212 9.95 -11.49 -1.66
C ALA A 212 9.68 -13.00 -1.50
N LEU A 213 8.73 -13.56 -2.26
CA LEU A 213 8.46 -15.01 -2.27
C LEU A 213 9.69 -15.81 -2.68
N ARG A 214 10.40 -15.36 -3.72
CA ARG A 214 11.62 -16.02 -4.24
C ARG A 214 12.67 -16.23 -3.16
N TYR A 215 12.89 -15.24 -2.27
CA TYR A 215 13.91 -15.34 -1.22
C TYR A 215 13.37 -15.91 0.10
N LEU A 216 12.08 -15.84 0.37
CA LEU A 216 11.49 -16.41 1.57
C LEU A 216 11.21 -17.90 1.44
N LYS A 217 10.80 -18.34 0.24
CA LYS A 217 10.43 -19.72 -0.08
C LYS A 217 10.95 -20.13 -1.45
N PRO A 218 12.27 -20.24 -1.63
CA PRO A 218 12.89 -20.53 -2.92
C PRO A 218 12.37 -21.82 -3.56
N ASP A 219 12.27 -22.90 -2.77
CA ASP A 219 11.81 -24.20 -3.29
C ASP A 219 10.39 -24.10 -3.90
N VAL A 220 9.49 -23.40 -3.20
CA VAL A 220 8.12 -23.17 -3.68
C VAL A 220 8.09 -22.29 -4.93
N TYR A 221 8.93 -21.27 -4.96
CA TYR A 221 9.02 -20.37 -6.13
C TYR A 221 9.52 -21.13 -7.37
N GLU A 222 10.56 -21.96 -7.23
CA GLU A 222 11.12 -22.77 -8.32
C GLU A 222 10.14 -23.85 -8.79
N ASP A 223 9.38 -24.47 -7.88
CA ASP A 223 8.34 -25.44 -8.24
C ASP A 223 7.21 -24.81 -9.04
N LEU A 224 6.77 -23.59 -8.64
CA LEU A 224 5.77 -22.83 -9.37
C LEU A 224 6.29 -22.38 -10.74
N GLU A 225 7.52 -21.91 -10.83
CA GLU A 225 8.15 -21.49 -12.08
C GLU A 225 8.22 -22.66 -13.06
N ARG A 226 8.71 -23.84 -12.63
CA ARG A 226 8.75 -25.06 -13.45
C ARG A 226 7.36 -25.50 -13.91
N SER A 227 6.37 -25.46 -13.02
CA SER A 227 5.00 -25.86 -13.35
C SER A 227 4.33 -24.89 -14.33
N LEU A 228 4.68 -23.61 -14.28
CA LEU A 228 4.19 -22.62 -15.24
C LEU A 228 4.90 -22.74 -16.59
N ASP A 229 6.20 -23.02 -16.60
CA ASP A 229 6.96 -23.14 -17.84
C ASP A 229 6.62 -24.40 -18.61
N SER A 230 6.35 -25.53 -17.93
CA SER A 230 6.05 -26.83 -18.56
C SER A 230 4.82 -26.83 -19.48
N ALA A 231 3.86 -25.94 -19.27
CA ALA A 231 2.64 -25.84 -20.09
C ALA A 231 2.46 -24.43 -20.71
N LYS A 232 3.56 -23.68 -20.86
CA LYS A 232 3.52 -22.28 -21.29
C LYS A 232 2.99 -22.12 -22.70
N GLU A 233 3.52 -22.88 -23.66
CA GLU A 233 3.16 -22.79 -25.07
C GLU A 233 1.69 -23.14 -25.33
N GLU A 234 1.22 -24.24 -24.71
CA GLU A 234 -0.18 -24.69 -24.82
C GLU A 234 -1.15 -23.63 -24.26
N ARG A 235 -0.78 -23.04 -23.14
CA ARG A 235 -1.59 -22.03 -22.45
C ARG A 235 -1.57 -20.67 -23.15
N GLU A 236 -0.43 -20.25 -23.72
CA GLU A 236 -0.34 -19.04 -24.55
C GLU A 236 -1.19 -19.18 -25.82
N ALA A 237 -1.18 -20.37 -26.45
CA ALA A 237 -2.04 -20.66 -27.60
C ALA A 237 -3.53 -20.59 -27.23
N PHE A 238 -3.95 -21.19 -26.13
CA PHE A 238 -5.32 -21.14 -25.62
C PHE A 238 -5.79 -19.69 -25.36
N ILE A 239 -4.95 -18.87 -24.70
CA ILE A 239 -5.29 -17.47 -24.43
C ILE A 239 -5.39 -16.69 -25.73
N GLN A 240 -4.49 -16.92 -26.67
CA GLN A 240 -4.49 -16.20 -27.94
C GLN A 240 -5.74 -16.52 -28.76
N GLU A 241 -6.19 -17.77 -28.76
CA GLU A 241 -7.44 -18.18 -29.39
C GLU A 241 -8.64 -17.41 -28.80
N ILE A 242 -8.75 -17.35 -27.47
CA ILE A 242 -9.82 -16.59 -26.80
C ILE A 242 -9.72 -15.09 -27.11
N VAL A 243 -8.52 -14.52 -27.10
CA VAL A 243 -8.31 -13.09 -27.41
C VAL A 243 -8.78 -12.77 -28.82
N ASP A 244 -8.44 -13.61 -29.80
CA ASP A 244 -8.80 -13.40 -31.20
C ASP A 244 -10.31 -13.55 -31.42
N GLU A 245 -10.95 -14.55 -30.82
CA GLU A 245 -12.40 -14.76 -30.89
C GLU A 245 -13.17 -13.61 -30.21
N VAL A 246 -12.81 -13.24 -28.98
CA VAL A 246 -13.42 -12.11 -28.24
C VAL A 246 -13.24 -10.80 -29.01
N LYS A 247 -12.06 -10.57 -29.60
CA LYS A 247 -11.79 -9.38 -30.39
C LYS A 247 -12.71 -9.30 -31.61
N GLY A 248 -12.90 -10.40 -32.32
CA GLY A 248 -13.80 -10.45 -33.47
C GLY A 248 -15.25 -10.04 -33.13
N HIS A 249 -15.79 -10.54 -32.02
CA HIS A 249 -17.13 -10.22 -31.55
C HIS A 249 -17.28 -8.78 -31.06
N ILE A 250 -16.30 -8.27 -30.29
CA ILE A 250 -16.28 -6.90 -29.79
C ILE A 250 -16.16 -5.88 -30.95
N ASP A 251 -15.29 -6.15 -31.92
CA ASP A 251 -15.12 -5.30 -33.10
C ASP A 251 -16.38 -5.29 -33.96
N HIS A 252 -17.06 -6.46 -34.13
CA HIS A 252 -18.33 -6.57 -34.87
C HIS A 252 -19.45 -5.74 -34.19
N ALA A 253 -19.44 -5.64 -32.88
CA ALA A 253 -20.39 -4.80 -32.13
C ALA A 253 -20.04 -3.30 -32.16
N GLY A 254 -18.97 -2.91 -32.84
CA GLY A 254 -18.53 -1.51 -32.95
C GLY A 254 -17.91 -0.93 -31.71
N ILE A 255 -17.51 -1.76 -30.75
CA ILE A 255 -16.85 -1.32 -29.50
C ILE A 255 -15.34 -1.26 -29.73
N LYS A 256 -14.73 -0.08 -29.52
CA LYS A 256 -13.28 0.07 -29.53
C LYS A 256 -12.67 -0.54 -28.27
N ALA A 257 -11.88 -1.57 -28.43
CA ALA A 257 -11.26 -2.25 -27.32
C ALA A 257 -9.80 -2.62 -27.59
N GLU A 258 -8.99 -2.59 -26.55
CA GLU A 258 -7.69 -3.26 -26.52
C GLU A 258 -7.81 -4.51 -25.66
N ILE A 259 -7.48 -5.66 -26.22
CA ILE A 259 -7.66 -6.97 -25.59
C ILE A 259 -6.30 -7.63 -25.49
N ASP A 260 -5.92 -8.03 -24.28
CA ASP A 260 -4.65 -8.69 -24.01
C ASP A 260 -4.80 -9.86 -23.03
N GLY A 261 -4.00 -10.89 -23.25
CA GLY A 261 -3.86 -11.99 -22.29
C GLY A 261 -2.96 -11.61 -21.11
N ARG A 262 -3.29 -12.10 -19.93
CA ARG A 262 -2.51 -11.86 -18.72
C ARG A 262 -2.26 -13.16 -17.95
N VAL A 263 -0.99 -13.42 -17.63
CA VAL A 263 -0.60 -14.48 -16.70
C VAL A 263 -0.65 -13.94 -15.27
N LYS A 264 -1.17 -14.73 -14.34
CA LYS A 264 -1.23 -14.38 -12.93
C LYS A 264 0.15 -14.48 -12.30
N HIS A 265 0.45 -13.55 -11.39
CA HIS A 265 1.73 -13.47 -10.69
C HIS A 265 1.94 -14.63 -9.71
N MET A 266 3.21 -15.04 -9.53
CA MET A 266 3.63 -16.19 -8.71
C MET A 266 3.09 -16.13 -7.29
N PHE A 267 3.23 -15.00 -6.60
CA PHE A 267 2.72 -14.86 -5.24
C PHE A 267 1.20 -14.97 -5.15
N SER A 268 0.48 -14.47 -6.16
CA SER A 268 -0.98 -14.57 -6.21
C SER A 268 -1.45 -16.01 -6.38
N ILE A 269 -0.72 -16.81 -7.16
CA ILE A 269 -0.94 -18.26 -7.31
C ILE A 269 -0.66 -18.97 -5.99
N TYR A 270 0.54 -18.75 -5.43
CA TYR A 270 0.96 -19.30 -4.14
C TYR A 270 -0.07 -19.03 -3.04
N LYS A 271 -0.53 -17.79 -2.91
CA LYS A 271 -1.54 -17.40 -1.92
C LYS A 271 -2.86 -18.16 -2.08
N LYS A 272 -3.31 -18.37 -3.31
CA LYS A 272 -4.52 -19.17 -3.58
C LYS A 272 -4.32 -20.64 -3.22
N MET A 273 -3.17 -21.21 -3.55
CA MET A 273 -2.84 -22.59 -3.17
C MET A 273 -2.90 -22.79 -1.66
N VAL A 274 -2.28 -21.89 -0.90
CA VAL A 274 -2.24 -21.96 0.57
C VAL A 274 -3.61 -21.71 1.19
N ASN A 275 -4.29 -20.64 0.79
CA ASN A 275 -5.55 -20.23 1.43
C ASN A 275 -6.73 -21.11 1.07
N GLN A 276 -6.72 -21.74 -0.12
CA GLN A 276 -7.82 -22.57 -0.61
C GLN A 276 -7.47 -24.07 -0.62
N HIS A 277 -6.28 -24.44 -0.15
CA HIS A 277 -5.76 -25.82 -0.17
C HIS A 277 -5.86 -26.47 -1.55
N LYS A 278 -5.51 -25.72 -2.61
CA LYS A 278 -5.60 -26.16 -4.01
C LYS A 278 -4.21 -26.42 -4.60
N THR A 279 -4.16 -27.37 -5.53
CA THR A 279 -3.01 -27.54 -6.42
C THR A 279 -3.06 -26.49 -7.55
N ILE A 280 -1.96 -26.32 -8.29
CA ILE A 280 -1.89 -25.35 -9.39
C ILE A 280 -2.95 -25.65 -10.47
N ASP A 281 -3.21 -26.94 -10.77
CA ASP A 281 -4.18 -27.38 -11.78
C ASP A 281 -5.63 -27.09 -11.38
N GLN A 282 -5.89 -26.87 -10.10
CA GLN A 282 -7.21 -26.50 -9.57
C GLN A 282 -7.44 -24.99 -9.51
N ILE A 283 -6.47 -24.20 -9.98
CA ILE A 283 -6.58 -22.73 -10.01
C ILE A 283 -7.04 -22.29 -11.40
N TYR A 284 -8.33 -22.10 -11.56
CA TYR A 284 -9.00 -21.79 -12.83
C TYR A 284 -8.70 -20.41 -13.40
N ASP A 285 -8.12 -19.49 -12.64
CA ASP A 285 -7.80 -18.13 -13.04
C ASP A 285 -6.29 -17.86 -13.13
N LEU A 286 -5.53 -18.89 -13.50
CA LEU A 286 -4.11 -18.74 -13.83
C LEU A 286 -3.91 -17.76 -14.99
N PHE A 287 -4.85 -17.77 -15.91
CA PHE A 287 -4.87 -16.94 -17.11
C PHE A 287 -6.13 -16.10 -17.13
N ALA A 288 -5.95 -14.85 -17.42
CA ALA A 288 -7.05 -13.90 -17.58
C ALA A 288 -6.91 -13.17 -18.90
N VAL A 289 -8.03 -12.89 -19.52
CA VAL A 289 -8.12 -11.96 -20.65
C VAL A 289 -8.56 -10.61 -20.09
N ARG A 290 -7.89 -9.55 -20.51
CA ARG A 290 -8.21 -8.20 -20.09
C ARG A 290 -8.70 -7.40 -21.29
N ILE A 291 -9.84 -6.73 -21.12
CA ILE A 291 -10.48 -5.89 -22.09
C ILE A 291 -10.47 -4.45 -21.57
N LYS A 292 -9.87 -3.56 -22.34
CA LYS A 292 -9.83 -2.12 -22.05
C LYS A 292 -10.68 -1.40 -23.09
N VAL A 293 -11.65 -0.60 -22.64
CA VAL A 293 -12.59 0.15 -23.48
C VAL A 293 -12.63 1.62 -23.08
N ASP A 294 -13.29 2.47 -23.88
CA ASP A 294 -13.30 3.91 -23.63
C ASP A 294 -14.26 4.31 -22.50
N THR A 295 -15.45 3.70 -22.42
CA THR A 295 -16.49 4.13 -21.47
C THR A 295 -17.00 3.02 -20.56
N VAL A 296 -17.59 3.40 -19.42
CA VAL A 296 -18.25 2.47 -18.50
C VAL A 296 -19.40 1.73 -19.22
N LYS A 297 -20.14 2.41 -20.10
CA LYS A 297 -21.20 1.79 -20.88
C LYS A 297 -20.65 0.66 -21.75
N ASP A 298 -19.50 0.87 -22.38
CA ASP A 298 -18.86 -0.15 -23.21
C ASP A 298 -18.35 -1.33 -22.36
N CYS A 299 -17.98 -1.12 -21.10
CA CYS A 299 -17.64 -2.21 -20.18
C CYS A 299 -18.82 -3.18 -20.01
N TYR A 300 -20.02 -2.67 -19.76
CA TYR A 300 -21.21 -3.50 -19.58
C TYR A 300 -21.72 -4.08 -20.91
N ALA A 301 -21.55 -3.37 -22.02
CA ALA A 301 -21.88 -3.88 -23.36
C ALA A 301 -20.95 -5.07 -23.71
N ALA A 302 -19.65 -4.93 -23.49
CA ALA A 302 -18.68 -6.01 -23.69
C ALA A 302 -18.99 -7.21 -22.80
N LEU A 303 -19.39 -7.01 -21.54
CA LEU A 303 -19.80 -8.08 -20.64
C LEU A 303 -20.99 -8.88 -21.22
N GLY A 304 -21.99 -8.18 -21.78
CA GLY A 304 -23.15 -8.83 -22.42
C GLY A 304 -22.75 -9.74 -23.56
N ILE A 305 -21.89 -9.25 -24.46
CA ILE A 305 -21.36 -10.01 -25.61
C ILE A 305 -20.62 -11.26 -25.12
N ILE A 306 -19.76 -11.10 -24.12
CA ILE A 306 -18.95 -12.20 -23.59
C ILE A 306 -19.82 -13.27 -22.93
N HIS A 307 -20.87 -12.88 -22.20
CA HIS A 307 -21.80 -13.82 -21.58
C HIS A 307 -22.73 -14.53 -22.60
N GLU A 308 -22.89 -13.96 -23.79
CA GLU A 308 -23.52 -14.63 -24.92
C GLU A 308 -22.59 -15.70 -25.53
N MET A 309 -21.28 -15.38 -25.65
CA MET A 309 -20.26 -16.30 -26.20
C MET A 309 -19.95 -17.46 -25.27
N TYR A 310 -19.77 -17.19 -23.97
CA TYR A 310 -19.30 -18.15 -22.97
C TYR A 310 -20.21 -18.18 -21.75
N LYS A 311 -20.42 -19.39 -21.19
CA LYS A 311 -21.26 -19.55 -19.99
C LYS A 311 -20.53 -19.13 -18.74
N PRO A 312 -21.08 -18.15 -17.95
CA PRO A 312 -20.46 -17.74 -16.70
C PRO A 312 -20.64 -18.78 -15.60
N ILE A 313 -19.61 -18.96 -14.77
CA ILE A 313 -19.68 -19.80 -13.58
C ILE A 313 -20.46 -19.05 -12.49
N PRO A 314 -21.56 -19.64 -11.96
CA PRO A 314 -22.37 -19.01 -10.92
C PRO A 314 -21.58 -18.57 -9.70
N GLY A 315 -21.86 -17.37 -9.17
CA GLY A 315 -21.18 -16.81 -8.00
C GLY A 315 -19.75 -16.32 -8.23
N ARG A 316 -19.26 -16.34 -9.49
CA ARG A 316 -17.91 -15.88 -9.84
C ARG A 316 -17.88 -14.52 -10.54
N PHE A 317 -19.01 -13.90 -10.75
CA PHE A 317 -19.11 -12.53 -11.24
C PHE A 317 -18.88 -11.53 -10.11
N LYS A 318 -18.07 -10.49 -10.36
CA LYS A 318 -17.80 -9.40 -9.41
C LYS A 318 -17.80 -8.08 -10.15
N ASP A 319 -18.64 -7.16 -9.69
CA ASP A 319 -18.73 -5.80 -10.22
C ASP A 319 -18.01 -4.81 -9.30
N TYR A 320 -16.74 -4.57 -9.61
CA TYR A 320 -15.94 -3.55 -8.93
C TYR A 320 -16.03 -2.17 -9.59
N ILE A 321 -16.84 -2.01 -10.66
CA ILE A 321 -17.15 -0.68 -11.22
C ILE A 321 -18.23 -0.03 -10.35
N ALA A 322 -19.32 -0.75 -10.09
CA ALA A 322 -20.38 -0.30 -9.22
C ALA A 322 -19.96 -0.21 -7.73
N MET A 323 -19.09 -1.15 -7.30
CA MET A 323 -18.60 -1.26 -5.93
C MET A 323 -17.05 -1.28 -5.91
N PRO A 324 -16.38 -0.11 -6.03
CA PRO A 324 -14.92 -0.03 -6.05
C PRO A 324 -14.29 -0.59 -4.79
N LYS A 325 -13.09 -1.19 -4.92
CA LYS A 325 -12.31 -1.61 -3.75
C LYS A 325 -11.76 -0.39 -2.99
N PRO A 326 -11.38 -0.54 -1.70
CA PRO A 326 -10.83 0.56 -0.90
C PRO A 326 -9.58 1.23 -1.49
N ASN A 327 -8.83 0.51 -2.32
CA ASN A 327 -7.68 1.04 -3.08
C ASN A 327 -8.09 1.60 -4.45
N MET A 328 -9.38 1.90 -4.65
CA MET A 328 -9.99 2.45 -5.85
C MET A 328 -9.90 1.58 -7.11
N TYR A 329 -9.57 0.31 -6.96
CA TYR A 329 -9.59 -0.64 -8.07
C TYR A 329 -11.02 -0.82 -8.60
N GLN A 330 -11.19 -0.64 -9.90
CA GLN A 330 -12.44 -0.81 -10.63
C GLN A 330 -12.25 -1.74 -11.83
N SER A 331 -13.11 -2.74 -11.98
CA SER A 331 -13.16 -3.68 -13.11
C SER A 331 -14.37 -4.58 -12.97
N LEU A 332 -14.95 -5.06 -14.06
CA LEU A 332 -15.83 -6.23 -14.05
C LEU A 332 -14.96 -7.48 -14.11
N HIS A 333 -15.25 -8.46 -13.29
CA HIS A 333 -14.59 -9.77 -13.31
C HIS A 333 -15.64 -10.85 -13.53
N THR A 334 -15.44 -11.69 -14.50
CA THR A 334 -16.28 -12.86 -14.74
C THR A 334 -15.41 -14.07 -15.03
N THR A 335 -15.75 -15.21 -14.41
CA THR A 335 -15.11 -16.49 -14.72
C THR A 335 -16.04 -17.29 -15.62
N LEU A 336 -15.52 -17.76 -16.73
CA LEU A 336 -16.26 -18.36 -17.85
C LEU A 336 -15.73 -19.77 -18.11
N ILE A 337 -16.55 -20.58 -18.78
CA ILE A 337 -16.14 -21.88 -19.29
C ILE A 337 -15.81 -21.70 -20.78
N GLY A 338 -14.54 -21.88 -21.14
CA GLY A 338 -14.03 -21.77 -22.48
C GLY A 338 -14.09 -23.07 -23.28
N PRO A 339 -13.40 -23.12 -24.43
CA PRO A 339 -13.23 -24.33 -25.21
C PRO A 339 -12.76 -25.51 -24.36
N GLU A 340 -13.17 -26.71 -24.72
CA GLU A 340 -12.82 -27.96 -24.02
C GLU A 340 -13.16 -28.00 -22.52
N GLY A 341 -13.98 -27.05 -22.04
CA GLY A 341 -14.39 -26.98 -20.63
C GLY A 341 -13.37 -26.32 -19.70
N HIS A 342 -12.30 -25.71 -20.22
CA HIS A 342 -11.29 -25.00 -19.44
C HIS A 342 -11.82 -23.65 -18.94
N PRO A 343 -11.84 -23.43 -17.60
CA PRO A 343 -12.30 -22.15 -17.07
C PRO A 343 -11.19 -21.06 -17.18
N PHE A 344 -11.62 -19.83 -17.49
CA PHE A 344 -10.76 -18.66 -17.56
C PHE A 344 -11.48 -17.42 -17.03
N GLU A 345 -10.72 -16.39 -16.64
CA GLU A 345 -11.27 -15.13 -16.14
C GLU A 345 -11.16 -14.03 -17.19
N ILE A 346 -12.23 -13.24 -17.35
CA ILE A 346 -12.18 -11.99 -18.11
C ILE A 346 -12.31 -10.80 -17.17
N GLN A 347 -11.45 -9.81 -17.37
CA GLN A 347 -11.44 -8.52 -16.66
C GLN A 347 -11.75 -7.41 -17.65
N ILE A 348 -12.84 -6.66 -17.41
CA ILE A 348 -13.28 -5.58 -18.30
C ILE A 348 -13.22 -4.27 -17.53
N ARG A 349 -12.58 -3.25 -18.11
CA ARG A 349 -12.43 -1.94 -17.48
C ARG A 349 -12.13 -0.85 -18.53
N THR A 350 -12.33 0.41 -18.16
CA THR A 350 -11.92 1.51 -19.04
C THR A 350 -10.40 1.71 -19.04
N PHE A 351 -9.87 2.43 -20.02
CA PHE A 351 -8.44 2.83 -20.03
C PHE A 351 -8.06 3.63 -18.77
N GLU A 352 -8.94 4.51 -18.29
CA GLU A 352 -8.73 5.26 -17.05
C GLU A 352 -8.69 4.35 -15.83
N MET A 353 -9.65 3.42 -15.68
CA MET A 353 -9.65 2.42 -14.60
C MET A 353 -8.41 1.53 -14.65
N HIS A 354 -7.92 1.23 -15.86
CA HIS A 354 -6.69 0.47 -16.03
C HIS A 354 -5.49 1.25 -15.50
N ARG A 355 -5.39 2.53 -15.83
CA ARG A 355 -4.33 3.40 -15.35
C ARG A 355 -4.36 3.51 -13.81
N VAL A 356 -5.52 3.75 -13.23
CA VAL A 356 -5.69 3.78 -11.77
C VAL A 356 -5.34 2.42 -11.12
N ALA A 357 -5.69 1.30 -11.75
CA ALA A 357 -5.39 -0.03 -11.23
C ALA A 357 -3.90 -0.39 -11.28
N GLU A 358 -3.12 0.14 -12.22
CA GLU A 358 -1.67 -0.12 -12.35
C GLU A 358 -0.83 0.86 -11.52
N TYR A 359 -1.17 2.16 -11.56
CA TYR A 359 -0.38 3.25 -10.97
C TYR A 359 -0.94 3.79 -9.65
N GLY A 360 -2.19 3.44 -9.29
CA GLY A 360 -2.82 3.86 -8.05
C GLY A 360 -2.87 5.37 -7.87
N ILE A 361 -2.42 5.84 -6.70
CA ILE A 361 -2.41 7.26 -6.39
C ILE A 361 -1.52 8.06 -7.36
N ALA A 362 -0.47 7.47 -7.92
CA ALA A 362 0.42 8.12 -8.88
C ALA A 362 -0.31 8.54 -10.18
N ALA A 363 -1.34 7.79 -10.61
CA ALA A 363 -2.13 8.09 -11.81
C ALA A 363 -2.81 9.48 -11.77
N HIS A 364 -3.03 10.04 -10.59
CA HIS A 364 -3.71 11.31 -10.40
C HIS A 364 -2.77 12.50 -10.20
N TRP A 365 -1.47 12.25 -9.99
CA TRP A 365 -0.52 13.31 -9.69
C TRP A 365 -0.36 14.32 -10.83
N LYS A 366 -0.35 13.85 -12.08
CA LYS A 366 -0.22 14.68 -13.28
C LYS A 366 -1.41 15.61 -13.55
N TYR A 367 -2.61 15.28 -13.07
CA TYR A 367 -3.81 16.11 -13.24
C TYR A 367 -3.82 17.37 -12.35
N LYS A 368 -2.96 17.44 -11.33
CA LYS A 368 -2.85 18.62 -10.45
C LYS A 368 -2.27 19.84 -11.14
N GLU A 369 -1.37 19.66 -12.09
CA GLU A 369 -0.73 20.79 -12.82
C GLU A 369 -1.72 21.53 -13.72
N ASN A 370 -2.79 20.88 -14.19
CA ASN A 370 -3.68 21.42 -15.22
C ASN A 370 -5.08 21.87 -14.76
N ASN A 371 -5.55 21.58 -13.54
CA ASN A 371 -6.91 21.97 -13.14
C ASN A 371 -7.06 22.24 -11.63
N ASN A 372 -7.21 23.53 -11.29
CA ASN A 372 -7.60 24.02 -9.96
C ASN A 372 -9.01 23.53 -9.53
N THR A 373 -9.13 23.04 -8.30
CA THR A 373 -10.28 23.12 -7.37
C THR A 373 -11.37 22.03 -7.32
N LYS A 374 -11.49 21.06 -8.22
CA LYS A 374 -12.52 20.01 -8.06
C LYS A 374 -12.01 18.64 -7.61
N GLY A 375 -10.70 18.44 -7.51
CA GLY A 375 -10.04 17.18 -7.14
C GLY A 375 -9.82 16.96 -5.63
N LEU A 376 -9.77 18.03 -4.84
CA LEU A 376 -9.36 18.02 -3.43
C LEU A 376 -10.17 17.04 -2.54
N ASN A 377 -11.50 16.98 -2.70
CA ASN A 377 -12.34 16.10 -1.86
C ASN A 377 -12.11 14.60 -2.11
N LYS A 378 -11.80 14.20 -3.36
CA LYS A 378 -11.55 12.78 -3.67
C LYS A 378 -10.16 12.31 -3.22
N GLU A 379 -9.16 13.18 -3.21
CA GLU A 379 -7.82 12.85 -2.70
C GLU A 379 -7.82 12.75 -1.17
N GLU A 380 -8.60 13.57 -0.49
CA GLU A 380 -8.77 13.50 0.95
C GLU A 380 -9.40 12.18 1.41
N GLU A 381 -10.35 11.63 0.66
CA GLU A 381 -10.91 10.30 0.93
C GLU A 381 -9.87 9.18 0.73
N LYS A 382 -8.99 9.31 -0.29
CA LYS A 382 -7.94 8.30 -0.57
C LYS A 382 -6.92 8.17 0.55
N LEU A 383 -6.64 9.26 1.25
CA LEU A 383 -5.68 9.31 2.35
C LEU A 383 -6.34 9.22 3.73
N SER A 384 -7.66 8.99 3.81
CA SER A 384 -8.39 8.85 5.07
C SER A 384 -7.79 7.80 6.00
N TRP A 385 -7.35 6.66 5.44
CA TRP A 385 -6.68 5.60 6.18
C TRP A 385 -5.35 6.06 6.81
N LEU A 386 -4.62 6.97 6.16
CA LEU A 386 -3.38 7.51 6.70
C LEU A 386 -3.65 8.39 7.92
N ARG A 387 -4.74 9.17 7.89
CA ARG A 387 -5.20 9.93 9.06
C ARG A 387 -5.57 9.01 10.22
N GLU A 388 -6.25 7.89 9.94
CA GLU A 388 -6.56 6.87 10.95
C GLU A 388 -5.28 6.29 11.57
N VAL A 389 -4.28 5.92 10.77
CA VAL A 389 -3.00 5.41 11.26
C VAL A 389 -2.30 6.45 12.13
N LEU A 390 -2.34 7.73 11.76
CA LEU A 390 -1.77 8.81 12.57
C LEU A 390 -2.56 9.04 13.89
N GLU A 391 -3.88 8.87 13.89
CA GLU A 391 -4.68 8.89 15.11
C GLU A 391 -4.29 7.72 16.03
N TRP A 392 -4.14 6.50 15.49
CA TRP A 392 -3.68 5.35 16.29
C TRP A 392 -2.29 5.58 16.87
N GLN A 393 -1.39 6.18 16.11
CA GLN A 393 -0.05 6.53 16.58
C GLN A 393 -0.08 7.47 17.79
N ARG A 394 -1.03 8.41 17.84
CA ARG A 394 -1.23 9.33 18.96
C ARG A 394 -1.83 8.65 20.19
N ASP A 395 -2.71 7.67 19.96
CA ASP A 395 -3.53 7.07 20.99
C ASP A 395 -2.90 5.83 21.60
N MET A 396 -1.87 5.24 20.96
CA MET A 396 -1.24 3.99 21.39
C MET A 396 0.20 4.20 21.84
N ASP A 397 0.43 3.86 23.10
CA ASP A 397 1.77 3.87 23.71
C ASP A 397 2.50 2.53 23.50
N ASP A 398 1.74 1.41 23.34
CA ASP A 398 2.30 0.07 23.15
C ASP A 398 2.65 -0.19 21.68
N ASN A 399 3.95 -0.36 21.43
CA ASN A 399 4.50 -0.64 20.12
C ASN A 399 4.05 -2.00 19.54
N LYS A 400 3.78 -3.00 20.37
CA LYS A 400 3.29 -4.32 19.93
C LYS A 400 1.83 -4.22 19.46
N GLU A 401 1.01 -3.49 20.23
CA GLU A 401 -0.38 -3.23 19.87
C GLU A 401 -0.47 -2.43 18.57
N PHE A 402 0.33 -1.37 18.43
CA PHE A 402 0.41 -0.57 17.20
C PHE A 402 0.78 -1.42 15.98
N LEU A 403 1.82 -2.24 16.08
CA LEU A 403 2.23 -3.14 14.97
C LEU A 403 1.16 -4.18 14.62
N SER A 404 0.50 -4.75 15.63
CA SER A 404 -0.58 -5.72 15.43
C SER A 404 -1.76 -5.09 14.69
N LEU A 405 -2.18 -3.90 15.12
CA LEU A 405 -3.27 -3.15 14.48
C LEU A 405 -2.90 -2.72 13.07
N LEU A 406 -1.68 -2.26 12.88
CA LEU A 406 -1.19 -1.89 11.56
C LEU A 406 -1.22 -3.09 10.60
N LYS A 407 -0.71 -4.25 11.00
CA LYS A 407 -0.75 -5.48 10.21
C LYS A 407 -2.18 -5.88 9.86
N THR A 408 -3.09 -5.84 10.81
CA THR A 408 -4.51 -6.16 10.60
C THR A 408 -5.18 -5.20 9.61
N ASN A 409 -4.84 -3.91 9.65
CA ASN A 409 -5.40 -2.90 8.75
C ASN A 409 -4.75 -2.87 7.37
N LEU A 410 -3.47 -3.24 7.28
CA LEU A 410 -2.78 -3.40 6.00
C LEU A 410 -3.16 -4.71 5.31
N ASP A 411 -3.76 -5.68 6.02
CA ASP A 411 -4.26 -6.92 5.43
C ASP A 411 -5.58 -6.68 4.67
N LEU A 412 -5.44 -6.10 3.50
CA LEU A 412 -6.55 -5.83 2.56
C LEU A 412 -7.07 -7.09 1.84
N PHE A 413 -6.49 -8.25 2.14
CA PHE A 413 -6.95 -9.53 1.61
C PHE A 413 -7.98 -10.20 2.52
N ALA A 414 -8.25 -9.63 3.70
CA ALA A 414 -9.40 -10.06 4.48
C ALA A 414 -10.66 -9.90 3.62
N GLU A 415 -11.44 -10.97 3.50
CA GLU A 415 -12.74 -10.90 2.85
C GLU A 415 -13.52 -9.75 3.48
N GLN A 416 -14.18 -8.97 2.65
CA GLN A 416 -14.97 -7.82 3.09
C GLN A 416 -16.45 -8.16 3.01
N VAL A 417 -17.22 -7.61 3.95
CA VAL A 417 -18.67 -7.68 3.95
C VAL A 417 -19.25 -6.30 3.72
N TYR A 418 -20.22 -6.23 2.83
CA TYR A 418 -20.94 -4.99 2.48
C TYR A 418 -22.28 -4.99 3.19
N CYS A 419 -22.45 -4.07 4.12
CA CYS A 419 -23.68 -3.90 4.88
C CYS A 419 -24.33 -2.57 4.55
N PHE A 420 -25.64 -2.47 4.73
CA PHE A 420 -26.43 -1.30 4.38
C PHE A 420 -26.94 -0.60 5.64
N THR A 421 -26.91 0.73 5.65
CA THR A 421 -27.66 1.52 6.61
C THR A 421 -29.16 1.44 6.31
N PRO A 422 -30.04 1.81 7.23
CA PRO A 422 -31.47 1.92 6.95
C PRO A 422 -31.81 2.84 5.78
N ASN A 423 -30.95 3.84 5.50
CA ASN A 423 -31.12 4.79 4.39
C ASN A 423 -30.59 4.25 3.05
N GLY A 424 -29.96 3.07 3.06
CA GLY A 424 -29.40 2.45 1.85
C GLY A 424 -27.92 2.76 1.60
N ASP A 425 -27.24 3.51 2.49
CA ASP A 425 -25.80 3.76 2.35
C ASP A 425 -25.01 2.47 2.57
N VAL A 426 -24.06 2.19 1.70
CA VAL A 426 -23.20 1.01 1.81
C VAL A 426 -22.04 1.27 2.77
N LYS A 427 -21.82 0.36 3.70
CA LYS A 427 -20.63 0.31 4.55
C LYS A 427 -19.84 -0.95 4.27
N ASN A 428 -18.55 -0.76 4.05
CA ASN A 428 -17.60 -1.84 3.79
C ASN A 428 -16.83 -2.16 5.06
N LEU A 429 -16.88 -3.41 5.52
CA LEU A 429 -16.29 -3.88 6.77
C LEU A 429 -15.45 -5.15 6.51
N ALA A 430 -14.48 -5.44 7.37
CA ALA A 430 -13.75 -6.71 7.32
C ALA A 430 -14.69 -7.88 7.64
N ASN A 431 -14.50 -9.03 6.99
CA ASN A 431 -15.24 -10.25 7.33
C ASN A 431 -15.06 -10.61 8.81
N GLY A 432 -16.15 -10.97 9.47
CA GLY A 432 -16.20 -11.19 10.91
C GLY A 432 -16.41 -9.92 11.74
N SER A 433 -16.65 -8.76 11.11
CA SER A 433 -17.06 -7.53 11.80
C SER A 433 -18.43 -7.68 12.44
N THR A 434 -18.62 -6.93 13.51
CA THR A 434 -19.82 -6.98 14.35
C THR A 434 -20.65 -5.70 14.23
N PRO A 435 -21.88 -5.66 14.76
CA PRO A 435 -22.68 -4.43 14.81
C PRO A 435 -21.98 -3.27 15.52
N ILE A 436 -21.05 -3.56 16.46
CA ILE A 436 -20.24 -2.52 17.10
C ILE A 436 -19.29 -1.90 16.08
N ASP A 437 -18.60 -2.72 15.28
CA ASP A 437 -17.72 -2.23 14.20
C ASP A 437 -18.50 -1.35 13.22
N PHE A 438 -19.70 -1.78 12.84
CA PHE A 438 -20.59 -1.02 11.98
C PHE A 438 -21.00 0.33 12.59
N ALA A 439 -21.33 0.37 13.88
CA ALA A 439 -21.68 1.62 14.57
C ALA A 439 -20.53 2.63 14.56
N TYR A 440 -19.29 2.19 14.83
CA TYR A 440 -18.11 3.05 14.78
C TYR A 440 -17.72 3.43 13.35
N SER A 441 -18.06 2.63 12.35
CA SER A 441 -17.84 2.98 10.93
C SER A 441 -18.79 4.09 10.44
N ILE A 442 -19.94 4.29 11.11
CA ILE A 442 -20.82 5.42 10.81
C ILE A 442 -20.26 6.69 11.46
N HIS A 443 -20.17 6.68 12.79
CA HIS A 443 -19.64 7.81 13.57
C HIS A 443 -19.34 7.39 15.00
N SER A 444 -18.28 7.95 15.62
CA SER A 444 -17.89 7.64 17.01
C SER A 444 -19.03 7.90 18.01
N ALA A 445 -19.84 8.95 17.79
CA ALA A 445 -20.99 9.24 18.65
C ALA A 445 -22.08 8.16 18.58
N VAL A 446 -22.25 7.51 17.42
CA VAL A 446 -23.19 6.39 17.26
C VAL A 446 -22.69 5.18 18.03
N GLY A 447 -21.39 4.83 17.87
CA GLY A 447 -20.77 3.74 18.61
C GLY A 447 -20.81 3.96 20.13
N ASN A 448 -20.47 5.16 20.61
CA ASN A 448 -20.45 5.49 22.04
C ASN A 448 -21.86 5.48 22.68
N LYS A 449 -22.92 5.72 21.92
CA LYS A 449 -24.30 5.73 22.41
C LYS A 449 -25.09 4.46 22.10
N MET A 450 -24.44 3.47 21.49
CA MET A 450 -25.07 2.21 21.09
C MET A 450 -25.54 1.42 22.33
N VAL A 451 -26.78 0.96 22.27
CA VAL A 451 -27.41 0.09 23.29
C VAL A 451 -27.93 -1.21 22.70
N GLY A 452 -27.94 -1.35 21.38
CA GLY A 452 -28.36 -2.56 20.68
C GLY A 452 -28.24 -2.41 19.16
N ALA A 453 -28.54 -3.48 18.44
CA ALA A 453 -28.60 -3.48 16.98
C ALA A 453 -29.72 -4.39 16.46
N ARG A 454 -30.23 -4.04 15.27
CA ARG A 454 -31.07 -4.92 14.46
C ARG A 454 -30.43 -5.20 13.14
N VAL A 455 -30.45 -6.45 12.71
CA VAL A 455 -30.01 -6.88 11.40
C VAL A 455 -31.20 -7.47 10.65
N ASN A 456 -31.49 -6.94 9.47
CA ASN A 456 -32.65 -7.35 8.66
C ASN A 456 -33.98 -7.30 9.45
N GLY A 457 -34.13 -6.28 10.32
CA GLY A 457 -35.31 -6.08 11.17
C GLY A 457 -35.34 -6.90 12.46
N ARG A 458 -34.40 -7.84 12.68
CA ARG A 458 -34.36 -8.67 13.90
C ARG A 458 -33.27 -8.17 14.85
N GLN A 459 -33.56 -8.13 16.14
CA GLN A 459 -32.57 -7.79 17.15
C GLN A 459 -31.52 -8.88 17.23
N VAL A 460 -30.24 -8.46 17.26
CA VAL A 460 -29.07 -9.37 17.30
C VAL A 460 -28.16 -9.03 18.50
N PRO A 461 -27.38 -10.00 19.00
CA PRO A 461 -26.37 -9.72 20.03
C PRO A 461 -25.21 -8.90 19.47
N PHE A 462 -24.38 -8.34 20.35
CA PHE A 462 -23.24 -7.48 19.95
C PHE A 462 -22.14 -8.22 19.22
N ASP A 463 -22.00 -9.51 19.43
CA ASP A 463 -21.02 -10.42 18.81
C ASP A 463 -21.52 -11.10 17.52
N TYR A 464 -22.70 -10.70 17.03
CA TYR A 464 -23.21 -11.19 15.74
C TYR A 464 -22.22 -10.86 14.61
N HIS A 465 -21.85 -11.83 13.78
CA HIS A 465 -21.00 -11.63 12.61
C HIS A 465 -21.81 -11.19 11.40
N LEU A 466 -21.57 -9.97 10.95
CA LEU A 466 -22.27 -9.36 9.82
C LEU A 466 -21.97 -10.13 8.52
N GLN A 467 -22.97 -10.27 7.67
CA GLN A 467 -22.92 -10.94 6.39
C GLN A 467 -23.12 -9.94 5.23
N ASN A 468 -22.69 -10.33 4.02
CA ASN A 468 -22.95 -9.53 2.82
C ASN A 468 -24.45 -9.34 2.59
N GLY A 469 -24.85 -8.08 2.39
CA GLY A 469 -26.24 -7.72 2.15
C GLY A 469 -27.04 -7.40 3.42
N ASP A 470 -26.44 -7.54 4.61
CA ASP A 470 -27.14 -7.22 5.87
C ASP A 470 -27.50 -5.74 5.94
N ARG A 471 -28.79 -5.47 6.25
CA ARG A 471 -29.29 -4.13 6.59
C ARG A 471 -29.20 -3.94 8.09
N VAL A 472 -28.32 -3.06 8.55
CA VAL A 472 -27.95 -2.89 9.95
C VAL A 472 -28.51 -1.57 10.48
N GLU A 473 -29.34 -1.66 11.52
CA GLU A 473 -29.86 -0.53 12.27
C GLU A 473 -29.25 -0.50 13.67
N ILE A 474 -28.58 0.60 14.03
CA ILE A 474 -27.97 0.79 15.35
C ILE A 474 -28.94 1.50 16.27
N ILE A 475 -29.26 0.87 17.41
CA ILE A 475 -30.12 1.44 18.45
C ILE A 475 -29.24 2.23 19.40
N THR A 476 -29.48 3.53 19.50
CA THR A 476 -28.74 4.45 20.38
C THR A 476 -29.62 4.99 21.50
N SER A 477 -29.01 5.34 22.65
CA SER A 477 -29.66 6.00 23.76
C SER A 477 -28.86 7.20 24.23
N GLN A 478 -29.55 8.29 24.55
CA GLN A 478 -28.94 9.47 25.17
C GLN A 478 -28.40 9.16 26.58
N ASN A 479 -29.03 8.18 27.27
CA ASN A 479 -28.64 7.75 28.62
C ASN A 479 -27.58 6.63 28.60
N SER A 480 -26.98 6.33 27.44
CA SER A 480 -25.89 5.34 27.37
C SER A 480 -24.70 5.78 28.23
N LYS A 481 -24.16 4.85 29.01
CA LYS A 481 -22.95 5.06 29.83
C LYS A 481 -21.66 4.98 29.00
N GLY A 482 -21.78 4.84 27.67
CA GLY A 482 -20.65 4.64 26.76
C GLY A 482 -20.35 3.18 26.48
N PRO A 483 -19.26 2.87 25.75
CA PRO A 483 -18.88 1.51 25.39
C PRO A 483 -18.50 0.68 26.61
N SER A 484 -18.76 -0.65 26.56
CA SER A 484 -18.23 -1.60 27.55
C SER A 484 -16.78 -1.99 27.22
N ARG A 485 -15.97 -2.30 28.25
CA ARG A 485 -14.62 -2.85 28.06
C ARG A 485 -14.65 -4.21 27.36
N ASP A 486 -15.70 -5.00 27.55
CA ASP A 486 -15.87 -6.30 26.90
C ASP A 486 -15.97 -6.19 25.39
N TRP A 487 -16.38 -5.02 24.88
CA TRP A 487 -16.43 -4.76 23.44
C TRP A 487 -15.05 -4.84 22.78
N LEU A 488 -13.98 -4.56 23.52
CA LEU A 488 -12.60 -4.69 23.00
C LEU A 488 -12.25 -6.13 22.58
N GLY A 489 -12.89 -7.14 23.20
CA GLY A 489 -12.77 -8.54 22.83
C GLY A 489 -13.66 -8.95 21.65
N ILE A 490 -14.72 -8.19 21.37
CA ILE A 490 -15.73 -8.50 20.35
C ILE A 490 -15.37 -7.83 19.01
N VAL A 491 -14.92 -6.55 19.05
CA VAL A 491 -14.68 -5.76 17.83
C VAL A 491 -13.53 -6.32 17.00
N LYS A 492 -13.74 -6.34 15.68
CA LYS A 492 -12.77 -6.76 14.70
C LYS A 492 -11.95 -5.60 14.14
N SER A 493 -12.59 -4.43 13.93
CA SER A 493 -11.94 -3.27 13.32
C SER A 493 -11.02 -2.54 14.31
N ALA A 494 -9.85 -2.12 13.82
CA ALA A 494 -8.94 -1.29 14.59
C ALA A 494 -9.56 0.08 14.90
N GLN A 495 -10.39 0.62 13.99
CA GLN A 495 -11.10 1.88 14.19
C GLN A 495 -12.01 1.82 15.42
N ALA A 496 -12.87 0.79 15.54
CA ALA A 496 -13.73 0.62 16.70
C ALA A 496 -12.90 0.48 17.98
N ARG A 497 -11.85 -0.35 17.96
CA ARG A 497 -10.96 -0.58 19.10
C ARG A 497 -10.28 0.71 19.55
N SER A 498 -9.71 1.49 18.61
CA SER A 498 -9.08 2.77 18.90
C SER A 498 -10.07 3.77 19.52
N LYS A 499 -11.26 3.93 18.93
CA LYS A 499 -12.28 4.87 19.41
C LYS A 499 -12.83 4.47 20.80
N ILE A 500 -12.98 3.18 21.08
CA ILE A 500 -13.35 2.66 22.42
C ILE A 500 -12.26 3.00 23.43
N ASN A 501 -10.99 2.71 23.12
CA ASN A 501 -9.85 3.03 23.99
C ASN A 501 -9.76 4.54 24.24
N GLN A 502 -9.92 5.37 23.20
CA GLN A 502 -9.93 6.83 23.30
C GLN A 502 -11.03 7.34 24.23
N TRP A 503 -12.24 6.72 24.15
CA TRP A 503 -13.36 7.06 25.05
C TRP A 503 -13.00 6.75 26.50
N PHE A 504 -12.43 5.56 26.79
CA PHE A 504 -11.99 5.20 28.14
C PHE A 504 -10.87 6.11 28.64
N LYS A 505 -9.87 6.45 27.82
CA LYS A 505 -8.80 7.39 28.20
C LYS A 505 -9.40 8.75 28.60
N ARG A 506 -10.40 9.25 27.86
CA ARG A 506 -11.05 10.54 28.18
C ARG A 506 -11.89 10.46 29.46
N GLN A 507 -12.69 9.42 29.60
CA GLN A 507 -13.62 9.25 30.73
C GLN A 507 -12.87 9.08 32.06
N PHE A 508 -11.78 8.33 32.06
CA PHE A 508 -11.03 8.02 33.27
C PHE A 508 -9.75 8.85 33.42
N LYS A 509 -9.64 9.97 32.71
CA LYS A 509 -8.44 10.81 32.73
C LYS A 509 -8.03 11.24 34.15
N GLU A 510 -8.98 11.72 34.93
CA GLU A 510 -8.69 12.18 36.32
C GLU A 510 -8.32 11.02 37.25
N GLU A 511 -9.06 9.90 37.17
CA GLU A 511 -8.75 8.69 37.93
C GLU A 511 -7.38 8.13 37.57
N ASN A 512 -7.03 8.12 36.27
CA ASN A 512 -5.73 7.66 35.80
C ASN A 512 -4.59 8.56 36.27
N ILE A 513 -4.81 9.88 36.41
CA ILE A 513 -3.83 10.81 36.95
C ILE A 513 -3.58 10.51 38.43
N VAL A 514 -4.63 10.31 39.23
CA VAL A 514 -4.52 9.98 40.65
C VAL A 514 -3.77 8.64 40.80
N ARG A 515 -4.20 7.60 40.07
CA ARG A 515 -3.56 6.27 40.13
C ARG A 515 -2.11 6.29 39.65
N GLY A 516 -1.79 7.10 38.65
CA GLY A 516 -0.43 7.30 38.15
C GLY A 516 0.47 7.93 39.22
N LYS A 517 -0.02 8.95 39.95
CA LYS A 517 0.68 9.55 41.07
C LYS A 517 0.93 8.54 42.19
N GLU A 518 -0.08 7.76 42.56
CA GLU A 518 0.08 6.71 43.60
C GLU A 518 1.12 5.65 43.21
N LEU A 519 1.13 5.20 41.92
CA LEU A 519 2.12 4.25 41.41
C LEU A 519 3.53 4.85 41.41
N LEU A 520 3.67 6.12 41.06
CA LEU A 520 4.93 6.83 41.08
C LEU A 520 5.45 6.98 42.50
N GLU A 521 4.58 7.31 43.47
CA GLU A 521 4.95 7.38 44.90
C GLU A 521 5.39 6.03 45.46
N LYS A 522 4.68 4.94 45.10
CA LYS A 522 5.06 3.57 45.48
C LYS A 522 6.44 3.20 44.91
N TYR A 523 6.66 3.52 43.62
CA TYR A 523 7.96 3.29 43.00
C TYR A 523 9.08 4.08 43.68
N CYS A 524 8.86 5.36 43.95
CA CYS A 524 9.81 6.22 44.65
C CYS A 524 10.16 5.65 46.03
N LYS A 525 9.15 5.21 46.79
CA LYS A 525 9.35 4.55 48.09
C LYS A 525 10.16 3.26 47.95
N SER A 526 9.87 2.43 46.94
CA SER A 526 10.59 1.16 46.73
C SER A 526 12.06 1.33 46.33
N LYS A 527 12.41 2.47 45.74
CA LYS A 527 13.77 2.81 45.30
C LYS A 527 14.47 3.81 46.17
N SER A 528 13.86 4.24 47.31
CA SER A 528 14.37 5.26 48.21
C SER A 528 14.69 6.60 47.53
N ILE A 529 13.91 6.95 46.53
CA ILE A 529 14.02 8.20 45.75
C ILE A 529 12.96 9.18 46.28
N ARG A 530 13.29 10.46 46.39
CA ARG A 530 12.30 11.49 46.76
C ARG A 530 11.52 11.94 45.52
N LEU A 531 10.20 11.92 45.62
CA LEU A 531 9.31 12.32 44.49
C LEU A 531 9.65 13.69 43.88
N PRO A 532 9.97 14.76 44.68
CA PRO A 532 10.39 16.07 44.16
C PRO A 532 11.68 16.02 43.32
N GLU A 533 12.56 15.06 43.58
CA GLU A 533 13.79 14.90 42.79
C GLU A 533 13.53 14.34 41.42
N LEU A 534 12.54 13.43 41.26
CA LEU A 534 12.09 12.89 39.99
C LEU A 534 11.25 13.89 39.17
N MET A 535 10.56 14.80 39.85
CA MET A 535 9.71 15.83 39.23
C MET A 535 10.49 17.09 38.82
N LYS A 536 11.82 17.06 38.78
CA LYS A 536 12.61 18.17 38.25
C LYS A 536 12.33 18.37 36.76
N PRO A 537 12.27 19.64 36.28
CA PRO A 537 11.96 19.96 34.88
C PRO A 537 12.84 19.22 33.86
N GLU A 538 14.10 18.94 34.21
CA GLU A 538 15.04 18.21 33.36
C GLU A 538 14.63 16.75 33.11
N TYR A 539 14.09 16.08 34.14
CA TYR A 539 13.61 14.69 33.99
C TYR A 539 12.25 14.64 33.34
N ILE A 540 11.36 15.57 33.68
CA ILE A 540 10.06 15.71 33.00
C ILE A 540 10.27 15.93 31.53
N LYS A 541 11.16 16.84 31.12
CA LYS A 541 11.48 17.11 29.71
C LYS A 541 12.08 15.90 29.00
N LYS A 542 12.87 15.05 29.68
CA LYS A 542 13.37 13.79 29.11
C LYS A 542 12.25 12.76 28.92
N VAL A 543 11.28 12.69 29.83
CA VAL A 543 10.12 11.81 29.74
C VAL A 543 9.19 12.32 28.64
N GLU A 544 8.95 13.63 28.55
CA GLU A 544 8.21 14.27 27.50
C GLU A 544 8.82 14.00 26.10
N LEU A 545 10.14 14.15 25.98
CA LEU A 545 10.86 13.83 24.74
C LEU A 545 10.79 12.34 24.37
N LYS A 546 10.71 11.45 25.34
CA LYS A 546 10.66 10.01 25.13
C LYS A 546 9.25 9.48 24.84
N TYR A 547 8.22 10.03 25.47
CA TYR A 547 6.86 9.52 25.45
C TYR A 547 5.85 10.46 24.76
N LEU A 548 6.16 11.76 24.68
CA LEU A 548 5.43 12.75 23.91
C LEU A 548 6.17 12.93 22.59
N SER A 549 5.76 12.22 21.57
CA SER A 549 6.30 12.43 20.23
C SER A 549 6.12 13.89 19.79
N LEU A 550 7.02 14.35 18.92
CA LEU A 550 7.21 15.70 18.38
C LEU A 550 5.96 16.54 18.01
N ILE A 551 4.75 16.00 18.13
CA ILE A 551 3.48 16.66 17.77
C ILE A 551 2.96 17.62 18.86
N HIS A 552 3.45 17.52 20.10
CA HIS A 552 2.95 18.32 21.24
C HIS A 552 3.75 19.57 21.58
N ILE A 553 4.72 19.96 20.76
CA ILE A 553 5.48 21.21 20.95
C ILE A 553 4.64 22.47 20.74
N SER A 554 3.46 22.37 20.11
CA SER A 554 2.61 23.53 19.78
C SER A 554 1.44 23.82 20.72
N GLU A 555 1.20 23.03 21.78
CA GLU A 555 0.14 23.32 22.76
C GLU A 555 0.59 23.15 24.22
N PRO A 556 0.96 24.26 24.89
CA PRO A 556 1.43 24.22 26.30
C PRO A 556 0.38 23.81 27.33
N THR A 557 -0.89 23.79 26.98
CA THR A 557 -2.02 23.57 27.92
C THR A 557 -2.28 22.11 28.26
N ARG A 558 -1.62 21.13 27.60
CA ARG A 558 -1.78 19.70 27.88
C ARG A 558 -0.78 19.09 28.88
N LEU A 559 0.21 19.88 29.32
CA LEU A 559 1.25 19.45 30.26
C LEU A 559 0.78 19.17 31.68
N LEU A 560 -0.40 19.60 32.05
CA LEU A 560 -0.97 19.40 33.40
C LEU A 560 -1.88 18.16 33.53
N SER A 561 -1.89 17.30 32.49
CA SER A 561 -2.81 16.15 32.45
C SER A 561 -2.14 14.79 32.26
N ILE A 562 -0.85 14.68 32.62
CA ILE A 562 -0.12 13.41 32.73
C ILE A 562 0.03 13.00 34.19
#